data_0a05f1947a17d9b3e5d6da51942452b7
#
_entry.id   0a05f1947a17d9b3e5d6da51942452b7
#
_cell.length_a   1.000
_cell.length_b   1.000
_cell.length_c   1.000
_cell.angle_alpha   90.00
_cell.angle_beta   90.00
_cell.angle_gamma   90.00
#
_symmetry.space_group_name_H-M   'P 1'
#
loop_
_entity.id
_entity.type
_entity.pdbx_description
1 polymer ?
#
loop_
_entity_poly.entity_id
_entity_poly.type
_entity_poly.pdbx_seq_one_letter_code
_entity_poly.pdbx_strand_id
1 'polypeptide(L)'
;KCDEYMKAVIIKAIAPYGFKRFHRLYSEGTASRNTDMRIACVRALGFLADPADEHTLLTAAKDREWVVRSAAIKGLQKLGTPAAIQGVKEATKDKEWWVRQAAAYSLIDMNVNISEIEDVLGGYDKYASDAVKYALYRSVNLKED
;
A
#
# COMPACT_ATOMS: atom_id res chain seq x y z
N LYS A 1 -3.02 31.92 1.14
CA LYS A 1 -3.66 30.58 1.21
C LYS A 1 -2.75 29.59 0.49
N CYS A 2 -2.18 28.63 1.23
CA CYS A 2 -1.32 27.61 0.61
C CYS A 2 -2.19 26.73 -0.29
N ASP A 3 -1.82 26.62 -1.57
CA ASP A 3 -2.50 25.77 -2.54
C ASP A 3 -2.39 24.28 -2.12
N GLU A 4 -3.37 23.45 -2.44
CA GLU A 4 -3.37 22.02 -2.13
C GLU A 4 -2.16 21.29 -2.78
N TYR A 5 -1.75 21.73 -3.95
CA TYR A 5 -0.53 21.22 -4.58
C TYR A 5 0.71 21.50 -3.70
N MET A 6 0.88 22.73 -3.22
CA MET A 6 2.00 23.08 -2.36
C MET A 6 1.96 22.32 -1.03
N LYS A 7 0.77 22.13 -0.45
CA LYS A 7 0.61 21.28 0.74
C LYS A 7 1.06 19.85 0.48
N ALA A 8 0.66 19.26 -0.65
CA ALA A 8 1.08 17.92 -1.04
C ALA A 8 2.61 17.81 -1.18
N VAL A 9 3.25 18.81 -1.79
CA VAL A 9 4.72 18.86 -1.91
C VAL A 9 5.39 18.90 -0.53
N ILE A 10 4.89 19.75 0.38
CA ILE A 10 5.43 19.84 1.74
C ILE A 10 5.24 18.51 2.48
N ILE A 11 4.04 17.91 2.42
CA ILE A 11 3.77 16.62 3.07
C ILE A 11 4.69 15.54 2.51
N LYS A 12 4.90 15.45 1.20
CA LYS A 12 5.84 14.50 0.58
C LYS A 12 7.26 14.65 1.14
N ALA A 13 7.69 15.90 1.36
CA ALA A 13 9.03 16.19 1.88
C ALA A 13 9.19 15.80 3.36
N ILE A 14 8.17 15.99 4.18
CA ILE A 14 8.23 15.76 5.64
C ILE A 14 7.77 14.36 6.07
N ALA A 15 7.01 13.67 5.23
CA ALA A 15 6.43 12.36 5.55
C ALA A 15 7.47 11.31 6.02
N PRO A 16 8.65 11.17 5.38
CA PRO A 16 9.66 10.19 5.81
C PRO A 16 10.18 10.38 7.23
N TYR A 17 10.03 11.59 7.76
CA TYR A 17 10.49 11.91 9.14
C TYR A 17 9.49 11.51 10.23
N GLY A 18 8.31 11.00 9.85
CA GLY A 18 7.32 10.45 10.79
C GLY A 18 6.79 11.45 11.81
N PHE A 19 6.53 12.69 11.41
CA PHE A 19 6.04 13.73 12.34
C PHE A 19 4.58 13.49 12.75
N LYS A 20 4.37 12.77 13.85
CA LYS A 20 3.04 12.47 14.43
C LYS A 20 2.18 13.71 14.69
N ARG A 21 2.78 14.87 14.96
CA ARG A 21 2.06 16.15 15.18
C ARG A 21 1.17 16.55 14.00
N PHE A 22 1.44 16.05 12.80
CA PHE A 22 0.66 16.33 11.60
C PHE A 22 -0.33 15.22 11.26
N HIS A 23 -0.50 14.21 12.13
CA HIS A 23 -1.37 13.05 11.89
C HIS A 23 -2.77 13.45 11.41
N ARG A 24 -3.40 14.44 12.11
CA ARG A 24 -4.73 14.92 11.72
C ARG A 24 -4.76 15.45 10.27
N LEU A 25 -3.75 16.23 9.89
CA LEU A 25 -3.63 16.74 8.51
C LEU A 25 -3.52 15.60 7.51
N TYR A 26 -2.73 14.56 7.82
CA TYR A 26 -2.58 13.39 6.94
C TYR A 26 -3.89 12.62 6.83
N SER A 27 -4.56 12.34 7.94
CA SER A 27 -5.82 11.62 7.96
C SER A 27 -6.92 12.36 7.17
N GLU A 28 -7.11 13.64 7.41
CA GLU A 28 -8.09 14.48 6.67
C GLU A 28 -7.75 14.58 5.18
N GLY A 29 -6.47 14.67 4.82
CA GLY A 29 -6.01 14.83 3.45
C GLY A 29 -6.18 13.58 2.58
N THR A 30 -6.39 12.39 3.17
CA THR A 30 -6.68 11.16 2.39
C THR A 30 -8.02 11.24 1.66
N ALA A 31 -8.94 12.10 2.08
CA ALA A 31 -10.24 12.33 1.45
C ALA A 31 -10.25 13.54 0.49
N SER A 32 -9.10 14.19 0.22
CA SER A 32 -9.00 15.34 -0.66
C SER A 32 -9.46 15.02 -2.09
N ARG A 33 -10.06 15.99 -2.76
CA ARG A 33 -10.36 15.91 -4.20
C ARG A 33 -9.09 15.89 -5.06
N ASN A 34 -8.00 16.47 -4.55
CA ASN A 34 -6.70 16.52 -5.23
C ASN A 34 -5.96 15.18 -5.03
N THR A 35 -5.62 14.51 -6.14
CA THR A 35 -4.95 13.20 -6.12
C THR A 35 -3.56 13.28 -5.49
N ASP A 36 -2.78 14.33 -5.76
CA ASP A 36 -1.46 14.52 -5.18
C ASP A 36 -1.51 14.64 -3.65
N MET A 37 -2.54 15.33 -3.16
CA MET A 37 -2.77 15.45 -1.72
C MET A 37 -3.11 14.09 -1.10
N ARG A 38 -4.01 13.30 -1.72
CA ARG A 38 -4.31 11.95 -1.24
C ARG A 38 -3.08 11.06 -1.21
N ILE A 39 -2.28 11.03 -2.28
CA ILE A 39 -1.03 10.25 -2.35
C ILE A 39 -0.07 10.66 -1.23
N ALA A 40 0.15 11.97 -1.05
CA ALA A 40 1.06 12.49 -0.05
C ALA A 40 0.64 12.06 1.37
N CYS A 41 -0.65 12.20 1.67
CA CYS A 41 -1.21 11.86 2.98
C CYS A 41 -1.22 10.36 3.26
N VAL A 42 -1.62 9.53 2.28
CA VAL A 42 -1.58 8.07 2.41
C VAL A 42 -0.16 7.57 2.64
N ARG A 43 0.84 8.13 1.93
CA ARG A 43 2.25 7.81 2.18
C ARG A 43 2.70 8.24 3.57
N ALA A 44 2.28 9.43 4.02
CA ALA A 44 2.63 9.92 5.35
C ALA A 44 2.08 9.01 6.46
N LEU A 45 0.82 8.55 6.36
CA LEU A 45 0.25 7.56 7.28
C LEU A 45 1.02 6.23 7.21
N GLY A 46 1.39 5.78 6.02
CA GLY A 46 2.24 4.59 5.85
C GLY A 46 3.64 4.74 6.47
N PHE A 47 4.21 5.94 6.54
CA PHE A 47 5.46 6.18 7.27
C PHE A 47 5.28 6.17 8.78
N LEU A 48 4.15 6.68 9.28
CA LEU A 48 3.82 6.62 10.70
C LEU A 48 3.60 5.18 11.17
N ALA A 49 3.04 4.34 10.31
CA ALA A 49 2.68 2.94 10.59
C ALA A 49 1.89 2.79 11.90
N ASP A 50 0.96 3.71 12.16
CA ASP A 50 0.11 3.67 13.34
C ASP A 50 -1.04 2.68 13.09
N PRO A 51 -1.24 1.66 13.96
CA PRO A 51 -2.36 0.72 13.81
C PRO A 51 -3.73 1.39 13.77
N ALA A 52 -3.89 2.57 14.38
CA ALA A 52 -5.14 3.34 14.33
C ALA A 52 -5.51 3.79 12.90
N ASP A 53 -4.53 3.86 11.98
CA ASP A 53 -4.74 4.25 10.59
C ASP A 53 -5.10 3.09 9.66
N GLU A 54 -5.18 1.85 10.18
CA GLU A 54 -5.46 0.65 9.37
C GLU A 54 -6.72 0.81 8.50
N HIS A 55 -7.83 1.24 9.10
CA HIS A 55 -9.08 1.44 8.37
C HIS A 55 -8.94 2.49 7.25
N THR A 56 -8.22 3.58 7.53
CA THR A 56 -7.96 4.63 6.54
C THR A 56 -7.12 4.11 5.37
N LEU A 57 -6.09 3.31 5.65
CA LEU A 57 -5.25 2.69 4.63
C LEU A 57 -6.00 1.62 3.82
N LEU A 58 -6.86 0.81 4.46
CA LEU A 58 -7.72 -0.16 3.77
C LEU A 58 -8.72 0.56 2.84
N THR A 59 -9.24 1.71 3.25
CA THR A 59 -10.10 2.54 2.41
C THR A 59 -9.32 3.12 1.22
N ALA A 60 -8.12 3.64 1.45
CA ALA A 60 -7.24 4.17 0.39
C ALA A 60 -6.76 3.08 -0.59
N ALA A 61 -6.68 1.82 -0.16
CA ALA A 61 -6.41 0.67 -1.05
C ALA A 61 -7.52 0.40 -2.07
N LYS A 62 -8.67 1.07 -1.93
CA LYS A 62 -9.80 1.04 -2.87
C LYS A 62 -10.00 2.37 -3.62
N ASP A 63 -9.04 3.29 -3.54
CA ASP A 63 -9.12 4.59 -4.23
C ASP A 63 -9.30 4.42 -5.74
N ARG A 64 -9.96 5.37 -6.37
CA ARG A 64 -10.13 5.40 -7.84
C ARG A 64 -8.80 5.46 -8.59
N GLU A 65 -7.79 6.13 -8.01
CA GLU A 65 -6.48 6.34 -8.60
C GLU A 65 -5.50 5.23 -8.17
N TRP A 66 -4.94 4.51 -9.12
CA TRP A 66 -4.05 3.38 -8.85
C TRP A 66 -2.82 3.76 -8.02
N VAL A 67 -2.29 4.98 -8.21
CA VAL A 67 -1.13 5.47 -7.45
C VAL A 67 -1.44 5.62 -5.95
N VAL A 68 -2.69 5.97 -5.59
CA VAL A 68 -3.15 6.04 -4.20
C VAL A 68 -3.29 4.63 -3.65
N ARG A 69 -3.91 3.70 -4.41
CA ARG A 69 -4.02 2.29 -4.02
C ARG A 69 -2.66 1.68 -3.75
N SER A 70 -1.69 1.87 -4.66
CA SER A 70 -0.32 1.37 -4.51
C SER A 70 0.37 1.96 -3.27
N ALA A 71 0.17 3.24 -2.98
CA ALA A 71 0.70 3.87 -1.76
C ALA A 71 0.09 3.27 -0.48
N ALA A 72 -1.22 3.00 -0.50
CA ALA A 72 -1.92 2.37 0.62
C ALA A 72 -1.42 0.94 0.90
N ILE A 73 -1.18 0.13 -0.15
CA ILE A 73 -0.60 -1.20 -0.03
C ILE A 73 0.75 -1.16 0.71
N LYS A 74 1.61 -0.20 0.39
CA LYS A 74 2.88 -0.01 1.10
C LYS A 74 2.72 0.40 2.56
N GLY A 75 1.67 1.15 2.89
CA GLY A 75 1.30 1.46 4.27
C GLY A 75 0.81 0.22 5.03
N LEU A 76 -0.09 -0.55 4.43
CA LEU A 76 -0.62 -1.80 4.99
C LEU A 76 0.49 -2.84 5.22
N GLN A 77 1.45 -2.94 4.29
CA GLN A 77 2.63 -3.79 4.45
C GLN A 77 3.34 -3.54 5.78
N LYS A 78 3.50 -2.27 6.18
CA LYS A 78 4.19 -1.92 7.43
C LYS A 78 3.39 -2.25 8.68
N LEU A 79 2.06 -2.24 8.60
CA LEU A 79 1.21 -2.62 9.73
C LEU A 79 1.28 -4.11 10.01
N GLY A 80 1.28 -4.96 8.99
CA GLY A 80 1.44 -6.41 9.11
C GLY A 80 0.31 -7.12 9.88
N THR A 81 -0.80 -6.47 10.10
CA THR A 81 -1.95 -7.06 10.80
C THR A 81 -2.69 -8.05 9.89
N PRO A 82 -3.49 -8.99 10.44
CA PRO A 82 -4.30 -9.89 9.63
C PRO A 82 -5.23 -9.16 8.64
N ALA A 83 -5.82 -8.03 9.03
CA ALA A 83 -6.66 -7.23 8.14
C ALA A 83 -5.85 -6.55 7.04
N ALA A 84 -4.65 -6.06 7.35
CA ALA A 84 -3.73 -5.51 6.38
C ALA A 84 -3.28 -6.57 5.36
N ILE A 85 -2.91 -7.78 5.83
CA ILE A 85 -2.56 -8.91 4.95
C ILE A 85 -3.72 -9.23 4.01
N GLN A 86 -4.94 -9.32 4.52
CA GLN A 86 -6.12 -9.58 3.70
C GLN A 86 -6.35 -8.47 2.66
N GLY A 87 -6.20 -7.20 3.03
CA GLY A 87 -6.31 -6.07 2.10
C GLY A 87 -5.24 -6.12 1.00
N VAL A 88 -4.02 -6.50 1.33
CA VAL A 88 -2.93 -6.68 0.36
C VAL A 88 -3.19 -7.89 -0.55
N LYS A 89 -3.72 -9.01 -0.02
CA LYS A 89 -4.15 -10.16 -0.85
C LYS A 89 -5.23 -9.76 -1.86
N GLU A 90 -6.24 -9.01 -1.46
CA GLU A 90 -7.26 -8.51 -2.38
C GLU A 90 -6.67 -7.65 -3.50
N ALA A 91 -5.68 -6.83 -3.18
CA ALA A 91 -5.01 -5.96 -4.16
C ALA A 91 -4.17 -6.73 -5.22
N THR A 92 -3.86 -8.01 -5.01
CA THR A 92 -3.25 -8.84 -6.06
C THR A 92 -4.20 -9.05 -7.26
N LYS A 93 -5.50 -8.83 -7.08
CA LYS A 93 -6.54 -8.93 -8.11
C LYS A 93 -6.89 -7.58 -8.72
N ASP A 94 -6.13 -6.51 -8.42
CA ASP A 94 -6.39 -5.17 -8.95
C ASP A 94 -6.33 -5.15 -10.49
N LYS A 95 -7.17 -4.32 -11.11
CA LYS A 95 -7.17 -4.13 -12.57
C LYS A 95 -5.83 -3.60 -13.09
N GLU A 96 -5.13 -2.80 -12.27
CA GLU A 96 -3.87 -2.17 -12.64
C GLU A 96 -2.66 -3.07 -12.31
N TRP A 97 -1.84 -3.32 -13.30
CA TRP A 97 -0.66 -4.18 -13.14
C TRP A 97 0.28 -3.70 -12.03
N TRP A 98 0.51 -2.39 -11.92
CA TRP A 98 1.39 -1.81 -10.91
C TRP A 98 0.89 -2.06 -9.47
N VAL A 99 -0.43 -2.07 -9.27
CA VAL A 99 -1.02 -2.37 -7.95
C VAL A 99 -0.87 -3.85 -7.63
N ARG A 100 -1.13 -4.75 -8.61
CA ARG A 100 -0.91 -6.20 -8.42
C ARG A 100 0.53 -6.50 -8.04
N GLN A 101 1.50 -5.89 -8.74
CA GLN A 101 2.92 -6.08 -8.43
C GLN A 101 3.27 -5.56 -7.04
N ALA A 102 2.82 -4.34 -6.69
CA ALA A 102 3.05 -3.78 -5.35
C ALA A 102 2.48 -4.69 -4.26
N ALA A 103 1.29 -5.26 -4.47
CA ALA A 103 0.66 -6.18 -3.53
C ALA A 103 1.43 -7.49 -3.41
N ALA A 104 1.83 -8.09 -4.53
CA ALA A 104 2.59 -9.34 -4.56
C ALA A 104 3.93 -9.22 -3.81
N TYR A 105 4.72 -8.18 -4.10
CA TYR A 105 5.96 -7.92 -3.36
C TYR A 105 5.71 -7.62 -1.88
N SER A 106 4.63 -6.88 -1.56
CA SER A 106 4.29 -6.61 -0.17
C SER A 106 3.97 -7.88 0.62
N LEU A 107 3.26 -8.86 0.05
CA LEU A 107 3.02 -10.16 0.70
C LEU A 107 4.33 -10.90 1.01
N ILE A 108 5.29 -10.87 0.08
CA ILE A 108 6.60 -11.50 0.29
C ILE A 108 7.36 -10.77 1.41
N ASP A 109 7.41 -9.44 1.38
CA ASP A 109 8.09 -8.63 2.40
C ASP A 109 7.45 -8.75 3.79
N MET A 110 6.15 -9.05 3.86
CA MET A 110 5.43 -9.34 5.11
C MET A 110 5.72 -10.73 5.66
N ASN A 111 6.50 -11.55 4.95
CA ASN A 111 6.79 -12.96 5.27
C ASN A 111 5.51 -13.80 5.49
N VAL A 112 4.47 -13.54 4.70
CA VAL A 112 3.22 -14.30 4.76
C VAL A 112 3.51 -15.75 4.35
N ASN A 113 3.01 -16.71 5.12
CA ASN A 113 3.19 -18.12 4.82
C ASN A 113 2.53 -18.48 3.49
N ILE A 114 3.12 -19.43 2.76
CA ILE A 114 2.56 -19.91 1.48
C ILE A 114 1.12 -20.42 1.67
N SER A 115 0.83 -21.09 2.79
CA SER A 115 -0.52 -21.56 3.14
C SER A 115 -1.55 -20.43 3.25
N GLU A 116 -1.13 -19.22 3.60
CA GLU A 116 -2.01 -18.06 3.71
C GLU A 116 -2.33 -17.42 2.34
N ILE A 117 -1.55 -17.75 1.31
CA ILE A 117 -1.71 -17.23 -0.06
C ILE A 117 -2.01 -18.33 -1.09
N GLU A 118 -2.27 -19.56 -0.65
CA GLU A 118 -2.63 -20.68 -1.54
C GLU A 118 -3.87 -20.37 -2.39
N ASP A 119 -4.84 -19.66 -1.84
CA ASP A 119 -6.04 -19.20 -2.54
C ASP A 119 -5.72 -18.22 -3.68
N VAL A 120 -4.65 -17.45 -3.57
CA VAL A 120 -4.16 -16.58 -4.64
C VAL A 120 -3.36 -17.39 -5.67
N LEU A 121 -2.46 -18.28 -5.20
CA LEU A 121 -1.59 -19.08 -6.07
C LEU A 121 -2.36 -20.10 -6.90
N GLY A 122 -3.39 -20.72 -6.34
CA GLY A 122 -4.26 -21.70 -6.98
C GLY A 122 -5.59 -21.16 -7.48
N GLY A 123 -5.85 -19.87 -7.30
CA GLY A 123 -7.12 -19.25 -7.66
C GLY A 123 -7.34 -19.11 -9.16
N TYR A 124 -8.60 -18.83 -9.55
CA TYR A 124 -8.97 -18.63 -10.96
C TYR A 124 -8.42 -17.34 -11.57
N ASP A 125 -8.00 -16.37 -10.74
CA ASP A 125 -7.39 -15.12 -11.24
C ASP A 125 -5.93 -15.35 -11.60
N LYS A 126 -5.71 -15.63 -12.89
CA LYS A 126 -4.38 -15.86 -13.44
C LYS A 126 -3.41 -14.71 -13.19
N TYR A 127 -3.89 -13.46 -13.30
CA TYR A 127 -3.02 -12.30 -13.13
C TYR A 127 -2.56 -12.13 -11.68
N ALA A 128 -3.43 -12.42 -10.71
CA ALA A 128 -3.07 -12.45 -9.30
C ALA A 128 -2.04 -13.54 -9.01
N SER A 129 -2.31 -14.76 -9.50
CA SER A 129 -1.41 -15.90 -9.33
C SER A 129 -0.04 -15.64 -9.96
N ASP A 130 0.02 -15.14 -11.20
CA ASP A 130 1.26 -14.86 -11.92
C ASP A 130 2.07 -13.76 -11.23
N ALA A 131 1.42 -12.70 -10.71
CA ALA A 131 2.08 -11.63 -9.98
C ALA A 131 2.79 -12.16 -8.71
N VAL A 132 2.12 -13.00 -7.93
CA VAL A 132 2.68 -13.58 -6.71
C VAL A 132 3.78 -14.59 -7.03
N LYS A 133 3.59 -15.47 -8.03
CA LYS A 133 4.63 -16.41 -8.48
C LYS A 133 5.89 -15.68 -8.95
N TYR A 134 5.73 -14.60 -9.72
CA TYR A 134 6.86 -13.79 -10.16
C TYR A 134 7.59 -13.12 -8.99
N ALA A 135 6.86 -12.57 -8.02
CA ALA A 135 7.45 -11.98 -6.82
C ALA A 135 8.22 -13.02 -5.99
N LEU A 136 7.67 -14.22 -5.82
CA LEU A 136 8.34 -15.34 -5.15
C LEU A 136 9.63 -15.73 -5.87
N TYR A 137 9.56 -15.94 -7.19
CA TYR A 137 10.74 -16.27 -8.01
C TYR A 137 11.85 -15.22 -7.83
N ARG A 138 11.52 -13.94 -7.89
CA ARG A 138 12.48 -12.85 -7.72
C ARG A 138 13.08 -12.83 -6.32
N SER A 139 12.29 -13.09 -5.28
CA SER A 139 12.77 -13.07 -3.88
C SER A 139 13.76 -14.18 -3.57
N VAL A 140 13.67 -15.31 -4.26
CA VAL A 140 14.62 -16.44 -4.11
C VAL A 140 15.91 -16.14 -4.85
N ASN A 141 15.82 -15.72 -6.13
CA ASN A 141 17.01 -15.58 -6.98
C ASN A 141 17.84 -14.31 -6.71
N LEU A 142 17.29 -13.28 -6.02
CA LEU A 142 18.05 -12.08 -5.65
C LEU A 142 18.81 -12.23 -4.31
N LYS A 143 18.68 -13.36 -3.63
CA LYS A 143 19.44 -13.64 -2.39
C LYS A 143 20.75 -14.37 -2.65
N GLU A 144 21.02 -14.73 -3.90
CA GLU A 144 22.22 -15.47 -4.31
C GLU A 144 23.33 -14.58 -4.89
N ASP A 145 23.09 -13.26 -5.05
CA ASP A 145 24.07 -12.24 -5.46
C ASP A 145 24.45 -11.33 -4.27
#